data_eb09c7666e22e78437fa6ba36234d833
#
_entry.id   eb09c7666e22e78437fa6ba36234d833
#
_cell.length_a   1.000
_cell.length_b   1.000
_cell.length_c   1.000
_cell.angle_alpha   90.00
_cell.angle_beta   90.00
_cell.angle_gamma   90.00
#
_symmetry.space_group_name_H-M   'P 1'
#
loop_
_entity.id
_entity.type
_entity.pdbx_description
1 polymer ?
#
loop_
_entity_poly.entity_id
_entity_poly.type
_entity_poly.pdbx_seq_one_letter_code
_entity_poly.pdbx_strand_id
1 'polypeptide(L)'
;MLFPTLIPEDLIVKESTHIQSFEDEAYWITHGGKNALSVKLALRPTSETAITPMVKLWVRSHADLPLLLYQIGSIFRYETKATKPLIRIREVTTFKEAHTFHASHEAAQAQVRRANEIYMKIFSELCIPYVVSERPDWDRFAGALTTYAFDTIFPDGRCLQIGTSHDLGQNFAKAFDLTFEKKDGTRGLVWQTSYGISERAIAAVIAVHGDDRGLVLPPTIAPIQVVIIPILYRGFEDQILGACQKVSSELISAGFRVVVDNRPKITPGSKFYDWEIKGVPLRLEIGPRDLEAASFTLVRRDTAEKTTYKLDSVTRIGSILSAIEDNLRTKAWKYMDDHIHTSNALEDAKQFLDTIGGIVELPWCGTDACGRRIEAEVETRVLGTPLDGGHEVDGVCPCCGQKATHVIRVARTY
;
A
#
# COMPACT_ATOMS: atom_id res chain seq x y z
N MET A 1 16.33 -2.70 -11.23
CA MET A 1 17.70 -3.13 -10.85
C MET A 1 17.57 -3.91 -9.55
N LEU A 2 18.42 -4.91 -9.28
CA LEU A 2 18.41 -5.62 -7.99
C LEU A 2 19.73 -5.33 -7.28
N PHE A 3 19.63 -4.98 -6.01
CA PHE A 3 20.78 -4.71 -5.13
C PHE A 3 21.01 -5.89 -4.17
N PRO A 4 22.21 -6.01 -3.56
CA PRO A 4 22.53 -7.10 -2.67
C PRO A 4 21.53 -7.27 -1.52
N THR A 5 21.19 -8.52 -1.23
CA THR A 5 20.33 -8.88 -0.08
C THR A 5 21.17 -8.98 1.20
N LEU A 6 22.45 -9.33 1.07
CA LEU A 6 23.39 -9.45 2.17
C LEU A 6 24.21 -8.18 2.28
N ILE A 7 24.21 -7.57 3.46
CA ILE A 7 24.93 -6.33 3.76
C ILE A 7 26.04 -6.65 4.77
N PRO A 8 27.30 -6.31 4.49
CA PRO A 8 28.39 -6.44 5.46
C PRO A 8 28.16 -5.59 6.72
N GLU A 9 28.56 -6.13 7.89
CA GLU A 9 28.39 -5.48 9.19
C GLU A 9 28.98 -4.08 9.22
N ASP A 10 30.12 -3.87 8.62
CA ASP A 10 30.80 -2.57 8.57
C ASP A 10 29.98 -1.46 7.86
N LEU A 11 29.14 -1.82 6.89
CA LEU A 11 28.24 -0.87 6.25
C LEU A 11 27.04 -0.53 7.15
N ILE A 12 26.50 -1.50 7.90
CA ILE A 12 25.42 -1.27 8.87
C ILE A 12 25.94 -0.39 10.03
N VAL A 13 27.11 -0.71 10.58
CA VAL A 13 27.74 0.08 11.64
C VAL A 13 28.07 1.49 11.17
N LYS A 14 28.52 1.66 9.95
CA LYS A 14 28.80 2.98 9.37
C LYS A 14 27.54 3.85 9.30
N GLU A 15 26.41 3.25 9.05
CA GLU A 15 25.10 3.91 9.08
C GLU A 15 24.66 4.20 10.51
N SER A 16 24.87 3.28 11.46
CA SER A 16 24.39 3.38 12.84
C SER A 16 25.05 4.53 13.63
N THR A 17 26.20 5.04 13.20
CA THR A 17 26.78 6.26 13.77
C THR A 17 25.92 7.51 13.54
N HIS A 18 24.99 7.43 12.60
CA HIS A 18 24.07 8.52 12.24
C HIS A 18 22.59 8.15 12.39
N ILE A 19 22.27 6.85 12.48
CA ILE A 19 20.92 6.31 12.40
C ILE A 19 20.79 5.17 13.43
N GLN A 20 20.20 5.46 14.59
CA GLN A 20 19.93 4.42 15.62
C GLN A 20 18.77 3.55 15.14
N SER A 21 18.89 2.26 14.94
CA SER A 21 17.82 1.27 15.06
C SER A 21 17.88 0.01 14.19
N PHE A 22 18.63 -0.04 13.10
CA PHE A 22 18.56 -1.22 12.23
C PHE A 22 19.34 -2.43 12.74
N GLU A 23 20.27 -2.28 13.67
CA GLU A 23 21.04 -3.40 14.24
C GLU A 23 20.13 -4.38 14.99
N ASP A 24 19.17 -3.88 15.76
CA ASP A 24 18.23 -4.68 16.54
C ASP A 24 17.16 -5.36 15.70
N GLU A 25 16.91 -4.84 14.50
CA GLU A 25 15.92 -5.38 13.57
C GLU A 25 16.52 -6.31 12.50
N ALA A 26 17.85 -6.45 12.43
CA ALA A 26 18.52 -7.24 11.42
C ALA A 26 18.64 -8.73 11.80
N TYR A 27 18.46 -9.60 10.81
CA TYR A 27 18.94 -10.98 10.91
C TYR A 27 20.41 -11.04 10.55
N TRP A 28 21.23 -11.63 11.45
CA TRP A 28 22.65 -11.73 11.27
C TRP A 28 23.09 -13.12 10.80
N ILE A 29 23.89 -13.17 9.74
CA ILE A 29 24.51 -14.37 9.22
C ILE A 29 25.96 -14.39 9.70
N THR A 30 26.26 -15.38 10.51
CA THR A 30 27.57 -15.54 11.16
C THR A 30 28.41 -16.67 10.60
N HIS A 31 27.80 -17.58 9.81
CA HIS A 31 28.46 -18.74 9.24
C HIS A 31 28.15 -18.91 7.74
N GLY A 32 29.14 -19.39 6.97
CA GLY A 32 28.99 -19.93 5.62
C GLY A 32 29.25 -21.44 5.66
N GLY A 33 28.21 -22.25 5.53
CA GLY A 33 28.30 -23.66 5.82
C GLY A 33 28.63 -23.91 7.30
N LYS A 34 29.75 -24.61 7.57
CA LYS A 34 30.25 -24.88 8.93
C LYS A 34 31.29 -23.87 9.42
N ASN A 35 31.73 -22.96 8.55
CA ASN A 35 32.79 -22.02 8.85
C ASN A 35 32.21 -20.68 9.33
N ALA A 36 32.77 -20.12 10.40
CA ALA A 36 32.45 -18.76 10.82
C ALA A 36 32.94 -17.77 9.76
N LEU A 37 32.11 -16.75 9.49
CA LEU A 37 32.50 -15.66 8.61
C LEU A 37 33.47 -14.72 9.31
N SER A 38 34.45 -14.21 8.59
CA SER A 38 35.38 -13.19 9.09
C SER A 38 34.68 -11.82 9.30
N VAL A 39 33.66 -11.55 8.50
CA VAL A 39 32.76 -10.39 8.62
C VAL A 39 31.34 -10.91 8.63
N LYS A 40 30.55 -10.53 9.62
CA LYS A 40 29.13 -10.88 9.68
C LYS A 40 28.38 -10.16 8.56
N LEU A 41 27.32 -10.78 8.11
CA LEU A 41 26.43 -10.20 7.10
C LEU A 41 25.03 -10.04 7.70
N ALA A 42 24.35 -8.94 7.38
CA ALA A 42 22.93 -8.76 7.70
C ALA A 42 22.07 -9.08 6.49
N LEU A 43 20.93 -9.73 6.69
CA LEU A 43 19.85 -9.68 5.71
C LEU A 43 19.27 -8.28 5.72
N ARG A 44 19.18 -7.61 4.57
CA ARG A 44 18.76 -6.20 4.48
C ARG A 44 17.38 -5.95 5.12
N PRO A 45 17.29 -5.12 6.16
CA PRO A 45 16.00 -4.69 6.73
C PRO A 45 15.35 -3.58 5.90
N THR A 46 16.17 -2.86 5.15
CA THR A 46 15.89 -1.79 4.17
C THR A 46 17.08 -1.70 3.23
N SER A 47 17.03 -0.93 2.16
CA SER A 47 18.05 -0.98 1.11
C SER A 47 18.94 0.25 0.99
N GLU A 48 18.75 1.28 1.79
CA GLU A 48 19.59 2.49 1.78
C GLU A 48 21.06 2.14 1.92
N THR A 49 21.38 1.28 2.87
CA THR A 49 22.73 0.81 3.19
C THR A 49 23.36 -0.03 2.07
N ALA A 50 22.53 -0.74 1.29
CA ALA A 50 23.01 -1.49 0.13
C ALA A 50 23.16 -0.60 -1.11
N ILE A 51 22.28 0.38 -1.29
CA ILE A 51 22.20 1.19 -2.51
C ILE A 51 23.17 2.36 -2.50
N THR A 52 23.24 3.09 -1.39
CA THR A 52 24.06 4.32 -1.32
C THR A 52 25.55 4.08 -1.62
N PRO A 53 26.21 3.03 -1.10
CA PRO A 53 27.60 2.73 -1.46
C PRO A 53 27.79 2.39 -2.94
N MET A 54 26.80 1.73 -3.56
CA MET A 54 26.85 1.41 -4.99
C MET A 54 26.70 2.66 -5.86
N VAL A 55 25.78 3.55 -5.49
CA VAL A 55 25.56 4.83 -6.18
C VAL A 55 26.80 5.71 -6.12
N LYS A 56 27.55 5.66 -5.03
CA LYS A 56 28.86 6.37 -4.91
C LYS A 56 29.84 6.00 -6.03
N LEU A 57 29.75 4.77 -6.57
CA LEU A 57 30.58 4.35 -7.70
C LEU A 57 30.11 4.91 -9.04
N TRP A 58 28.85 5.32 -9.15
CA TRP A 58 28.23 5.73 -10.41
C TRP A 58 28.13 7.25 -10.54
N VAL A 59 27.75 7.94 -9.45
CA VAL A 59 27.60 9.40 -9.45
C VAL A 59 28.96 10.06 -9.26
N ARG A 60 29.40 10.84 -10.25
CA ARG A 60 30.67 11.55 -10.28
C ARG A 60 30.46 13.06 -10.37
N SER A 61 29.51 13.48 -11.20
CA SER A 61 29.24 14.87 -11.52
C SER A 61 27.75 15.20 -11.53
N HIS A 62 27.44 16.48 -11.65
CA HIS A 62 26.06 16.97 -11.79
C HIS A 62 25.34 16.40 -13.03
N ALA A 63 26.08 15.94 -14.05
CA ALA A 63 25.49 15.34 -15.25
C ALA A 63 24.91 13.95 -14.99
N ASP A 64 25.31 13.27 -13.89
CA ASP A 64 24.79 11.97 -13.48
C ASP A 64 23.49 12.08 -12.66
N LEU A 65 23.07 13.31 -12.34
CA LEU A 65 21.89 13.60 -11.50
C LEU A 65 20.79 14.31 -12.31
N PRO A 66 19.49 14.03 -12.04
CA PRO A 66 19.01 13.11 -11.02
C PRO A 66 19.18 11.65 -11.42
N LEU A 67 19.55 10.79 -10.47
CA LEU A 67 19.55 9.36 -10.65
C LEU A 67 18.33 8.75 -9.93
N LEU A 68 17.47 8.08 -10.69
CA LEU A 68 16.22 7.49 -10.20
C LEU A 68 16.31 5.97 -10.29
N LEU A 69 16.27 5.30 -9.15
CA LEU A 69 16.38 3.86 -9.04
C LEU A 69 15.15 3.28 -8.36
N TYR A 70 14.76 2.07 -8.73
CA TYR A 70 13.82 1.27 -7.97
C TYR A 70 14.14 -0.22 -8.08
N GLN A 71 13.71 -0.95 -7.08
CA GLN A 71 13.70 -2.41 -7.09
C GLN A 71 12.40 -2.96 -6.51
N ILE A 72 12.11 -4.21 -6.84
CA ILE A 72 11.12 -5.04 -6.16
C ILE A 72 11.88 -6.27 -5.68
N GLY A 73 11.87 -6.50 -4.38
CA GLY A 73 12.62 -7.60 -3.78
C GLY A 73 12.26 -7.84 -2.33
N SER A 74 12.89 -8.83 -1.71
CA SER A 74 12.66 -9.15 -0.32
C SER A 74 13.44 -8.22 0.61
N ILE A 75 12.81 -7.83 1.72
CA ILE A 75 13.45 -7.27 2.92
C ILE A 75 13.14 -8.16 4.12
N PHE A 76 13.99 -8.10 5.15
CA PHE A 76 13.93 -9.00 6.29
C PHE A 76 13.99 -8.20 7.59
N ARG A 77 13.02 -8.40 8.48
CA ARG A 77 12.98 -7.73 9.78
C ARG A 77 12.80 -8.74 10.89
N TYR A 78 13.63 -8.65 11.91
CA TYR A 78 13.51 -9.44 13.12
C TYR A 78 12.35 -8.91 13.96
N GLU A 79 11.14 -9.38 13.63
CA GLU A 79 9.94 -9.00 14.34
C GLU A 79 9.84 -9.74 15.67
N THR A 80 9.87 -9.00 16.77
CA THR A 80 9.70 -9.52 18.14
C THR A 80 8.24 -9.65 18.53
N LYS A 81 7.34 -8.92 17.87
CA LYS A 81 5.89 -9.00 18.09
C LYS A 81 5.26 -10.13 17.26
N ALA A 82 4.02 -10.49 17.62
CA ALA A 82 3.27 -11.50 16.88
C ALA A 82 3.12 -11.10 15.40
N THR A 83 3.46 -12.04 14.50
CA THR A 83 3.31 -11.85 13.05
C THR A 83 1.86 -11.97 12.64
N LYS A 84 1.49 -11.24 11.58
CA LYS A 84 0.18 -11.33 10.92
C LYS A 84 0.41 -11.40 9.41
N PRO A 85 -0.23 -12.35 8.69
CA PRO A 85 -0.05 -12.47 7.25
C PRO A 85 -0.24 -11.14 6.51
N LEU A 86 0.65 -10.82 5.59
CA LEU A 86 0.68 -9.61 4.75
C LEU A 86 0.81 -8.27 5.52
N ILE A 87 0.58 -8.24 6.83
CA ILE A 87 0.59 -7.03 7.66
C ILE A 87 1.90 -6.87 8.39
N ARG A 88 2.31 -7.91 9.13
CA ARG A 88 3.54 -7.93 9.92
C ARG A 88 4.20 -9.30 9.77
N ILE A 89 5.19 -9.35 8.89
CA ILE A 89 5.91 -10.58 8.52
C ILE A 89 7.42 -10.34 8.61
N ARG A 90 8.18 -11.42 8.83
CA ARG A 90 9.64 -11.36 8.96
C ARG A 90 10.36 -11.25 7.62
N GLU A 91 9.78 -11.80 6.58
CA GLU A 91 10.23 -11.68 5.21
C GLU A 91 9.12 -11.03 4.38
N VAL A 92 9.31 -9.78 3.99
CA VAL A 92 8.45 -9.05 3.06
C VAL A 92 8.95 -9.38 1.66
N THR A 93 8.24 -10.26 0.96
CA THR A 93 8.71 -10.84 -0.31
C THR A 93 8.58 -9.91 -1.50
N THR A 94 7.61 -9.00 -1.44
CA THR A 94 7.28 -8.07 -2.53
C THR A 94 7.33 -6.64 -2.02
N PHE A 95 8.52 -6.18 -1.68
CA PHE A 95 8.76 -4.81 -1.29
C PHE A 95 9.23 -4.00 -2.51
N LYS A 96 8.39 -3.10 -3.00
CA LYS A 96 8.79 -2.10 -4.00
C LYS A 96 9.36 -0.90 -3.26
N GLU A 97 10.60 -0.60 -3.50
CA GLU A 97 11.27 0.59 -2.98
C GLU A 97 11.95 1.35 -4.12
N ALA A 98 11.89 2.67 -4.04
CA ALA A 98 12.62 3.54 -4.94
C ALA A 98 13.55 4.43 -4.13
N HIS A 99 14.73 4.67 -4.69
CA HIS A 99 15.77 5.51 -4.12
C HIS A 99 16.22 6.49 -5.19
N THR A 100 16.20 7.77 -4.86
CA THR A 100 16.53 8.80 -5.83
C THR A 100 17.57 9.76 -5.29
N PHE A 101 18.39 10.29 -6.18
CA PHE A 101 19.57 11.08 -5.87
C PHE A 101 19.54 12.36 -6.69
N HIS A 102 19.72 13.50 -6.04
CA HIS A 102 19.51 14.82 -6.61
C HIS A 102 20.65 15.78 -6.30
N ALA A 103 20.86 16.77 -7.17
CA ALA A 103 21.88 17.79 -7.00
C ALA A 103 21.47 18.89 -5.99
N SER A 104 20.17 19.08 -5.75
CA SER A 104 19.65 20.09 -4.82
C SER A 104 18.52 19.54 -3.95
N HIS A 105 18.25 20.22 -2.83
CA HIS A 105 17.17 19.87 -1.91
C HIS A 105 15.80 20.09 -2.56
N GLU A 106 15.63 21.18 -3.31
CA GLU A 106 14.38 21.49 -4.00
C GLU A 106 14.00 20.38 -4.99
N ALA A 107 14.99 19.83 -5.70
CA ALA A 107 14.77 18.70 -6.62
C ALA A 107 14.38 17.42 -5.87
N ALA A 108 15.01 17.15 -4.72
CA ALA A 108 14.65 16.02 -3.85
C ALA A 108 13.23 16.17 -3.29
N GLN A 109 12.88 17.33 -2.77
CA GLN A 109 11.52 17.62 -2.29
C GLN A 109 10.45 17.52 -3.39
N ALA A 110 10.77 18.00 -4.60
CA ALA A 110 9.87 17.82 -5.76
C ALA A 110 9.65 16.32 -6.07
N GLN A 111 10.69 15.51 -5.94
CA GLN A 111 10.56 14.06 -6.13
C GLN A 111 9.72 13.40 -5.03
N VAL A 112 9.82 13.82 -3.77
CA VAL A 112 8.95 13.33 -2.68
C VAL A 112 7.49 13.68 -2.96
N ARG A 113 7.19 14.93 -3.37
CA ARG A 113 5.83 15.31 -3.78
C ARG A 113 5.32 14.44 -4.93
N ARG A 114 6.17 14.21 -5.94
CA ARG A 114 5.84 13.33 -7.07
C ARG A 114 5.58 11.89 -6.64
N ALA A 115 6.35 11.37 -5.68
CA ALA A 115 6.14 10.03 -5.13
C ALA A 115 4.79 9.92 -4.41
N ASN A 116 4.42 10.95 -3.63
CA ASN A 116 3.11 11.01 -2.97
C ASN A 116 1.96 11.01 -3.99
N GLU A 117 2.03 11.84 -5.04
CA GLU A 117 1.03 11.86 -6.13
C GLU A 117 0.87 10.47 -6.79
N ILE A 118 1.99 9.79 -7.06
CA ILE A 118 1.97 8.44 -7.64
C ILE A 118 1.29 7.45 -6.69
N TYR A 119 1.59 7.50 -5.39
CA TYR A 119 0.98 6.61 -4.42
C TYR A 119 -0.50 6.91 -4.20
N MET A 120 -0.91 8.18 -4.16
CA MET A 120 -2.30 8.59 -4.16
C MET A 120 -3.06 7.97 -5.33
N LYS A 121 -2.47 8.03 -6.54
CA LYS A 121 -3.06 7.43 -7.73
C LYS A 121 -3.15 5.90 -7.61
N ILE A 122 -2.08 5.22 -7.16
CA ILE A 122 -2.09 3.77 -6.98
C ILE A 122 -3.19 3.35 -6.00
N PHE A 123 -3.28 3.97 -4.82
CA PHE A 123 -4.31 3.63 -3.84
C PHE A 123 -5.72 3.96 -4.32
N SER A 124 -5.89 5.02 -5.11
CA SER A 124 -7.16 5.34 -5.76
C SER A 124 -7.58 4.26 -6.78
N GLU A 125 -6.64 3.72 -7.58
CA GLU A 125 -6.89 2.63 -8.52
C GLU A 125 -7.19 1.30 -7.80
N LEU A 126 -6.64 1.11 -6.60
CA LEU A 126 -6.97 -0.01 -5.70
C LEU A 126 -8.29 0.20 -4.96
N CYS A 127 -8.97 1.33 -5.13
CA CYS A 127 -10.15 1.75 -4.39
C CYS A 127 -9.93 1.80 -2.86
N ILE A 128 -8.69 1.96 -2.40
CA ILE A 128 -8.35 2.04 -0.98
C ILE A 128 -8.40 3.51 -0.54
N PRO A 129 -9.19 3.85 0.49
CA PRO A 129 -9.15 5.16 1.11
C PRO A 129 -7.90 5.30 1.97
N TYR A 130 -7.39 6.51 2.11
CA TYR A 130 -6.18 6.78 2.90
C TYR A 130 -6.18 8.20 3.47
N VAL A 131 -5.48 8.39 4.58
CA VAL A 131 -4.98 9.71 4.99
C VAL A 131 -3.48 9.75 4.75
N VAL A 132 -2.97 10.94 4.42
CA VAL A 132 -1.53 11.19 4.35
C VAL A 132 -1.15 12.08 5.50
N SER A 133 -0.15 11.64 6.28
CA SER A 133 0.35 12.40 7.41
C SER A 133 1.86 12.53 7.38
N GLU A 134 2.37 13.70 7.75
CA GLU A 134 3.77 13.90 8.07
C GLU A 134 4.05 13.34 9.46
N ARG A 135 4.93 12.35 9.54
CA ARG A 135 5.29 11.69 10.81
C ARG A 135 6.04 12.66 11.72
N PRO A 136 5.78 12.62 13.02
CA PRO A 136 6.53 13.41 13.99
C PRO A 136 7.98 12.92 14.09
N ASP A 137 8.84 13.76 14.64
CA ASP A 137 10.28 13.50 14.73
C ASP A 137 10.62 12.17 15.41
N TRP A 138 9.83 11.73 16.38
CA TRP A 138 10.06 10.48 17.11
C TRP A 138 9.52 9.21 16.44
N ASP A 139 8.73 9.34 15.35
CA ASP A 139 8.22 8.20 14.54
C ASP A 139 8.63 8.33 13.07
N ARG A 140 9.52 9.25 12.77
CA ARG A 140 10.08 9.46 11.45
C ARG A 140 11.04 8.33 11.08
N PHE A 141 11.12 7.98 9.80
CA PHE A 141 12.10 7.02 9.31
C PHE A 141 13.51 7.47 9.70
N ALA A 142 14.29 6.54 10.26
CA ALA A 142 15.63 6.82 10.74
C ALA A 142 16.50 7.43 9.63
N GLY A 143 17.10 8.60 9.91
CA GLY A 143 17.90 9.35 8.94
C GLY A 143 17.13 10.22 7.96
N ALA A 144 15.81 10.24 7.97
CA ALA A 144 15.01 11.15 7.16
C ALA A 144 14.90 12.55 7.80
N LEU A 145 14.81 13.59 6.97
CA LEU A 145 14.39 14.93 7.38
C LEU A 145 12.87 15.00 7.56
N THR A 146 12.14 14.33 6.65
CA THR A 146 10.68 14.27 6.66
C THR A 146 10.22 12.89 6.20
N THR A 147 9.17 12.39 6.81
CA THR A 147 8.50 11.13 6.43
C THR A 147 7.02 11.37 6.25
N TYR A 148 6.51 11.06 5.08
CA TYR A 148 5.06 11.00 4.82
C TYR A 148 4.62 9.55 4.80
N ALA A 149 3.50 9.27 5.47
CA ALA A 149 2.93 7.94 5.51
C ALA A 149 1.47 7.96 5.06
N PHE A 150 1.09 6.90 4.37
CA PHE A 150 -0.27 6.62 3.94
C PHE A 150 -0.87 5.59 4.89
N ASP A 151 -1.93 5.96 5.58
CA ASP A 151 -2.62 5.09 6.54
C ASP A 151 -4.06 4.86 6.09
N THR A 152 -4.54 3.62 6.18
CA THR A 152 -5.93 3.24 5.93
C THR A 152 -6.53 2.59 7.16
N ILE A 153 -7.86 2.68 7.32
CA ILE A 153 -8.59 2.09 8.43
C ILE A 153 -9.13 0.72 8.01
N PHE A 154 -8.88 -0.29 8.82
CA PHE A 154 -9.39 -1.65 8.63
C PHE A 154 -10.75 -1.84 9.33
N PRO A 155 -11.53 -2.87 8.98
CA PRO A 155 -12.85 -3.12 9.56
C PRO A 155 -12.88 -3.29 11.08
N ASP A 156 -11.74 -3.61 11.71
CA ASP A 156 -11.61 -3.69 13.16
C ASP A 156 -11.27 -2.34 13.81
N GLY A 157 -11.34 -1.24 13.06
CA GLY A 157 -11.05 0.11 13.51
C GLY A 157 -9.58 0.45 13.69
N ARG A 158 -8.66 -0.44 13.34
CA ARG A 158 -7.21 -0.18 13.42
C ARG A 158 -6.67 0.39 12.12
N CYS A 159 -5.65 1.21 12.23
CA CYS A 159 -4.94 1.75 11.07
C CYS A 159 -3.77 0.87 10.65
N LEU A 160 -3.62 0.72 9.34
CA LEU A 160 -2.45 0.12 8.73
C LEU A 160 -1.75 1.13 7.82
N GLN A 161 -0.43 1.31 8.03
CA GLN A 161 0.42 2.03 7.11
C GLN A 161 0.63 1.20 5.84
N ILE A 162 0.20 1.72 4.70
CA ILE A 162 0.23 1.04 3.39
C ILE A 162 1.33 1.53 2.45
N GLY A 163 1.95 2.67 2.75
CA GLY A 163 3.06 3.22 1.98
C GLY A 163 3.71 4.38 2.70
N THR A 164 4.97 4.68 2.30
CA THR A 164 5.73 5.82 2.85
C THR A 164 6.59 6.47 1.78
N SER A 165 6.88 7.75 1.99
CA SER A 165 7.91 8.48 1.26
C SER A 165 8.75 9.33 2.22
N HIS A 166 10.04 9.45 1.92
CA HIS A 166 11.02 10.05 2.81
C HIS A 166 11.91 11.04 2.06
N ASP A 167 12.05 12.24 2.60
CA ASP A 167 13.18 13.11 2.30
C ASP A 167 14.33 12.70 3.23
N LEU A 168 15.35 12.05 2.69
CA LEU A 168 16.50 11.59 3.45
C LEU A 168 17.56 12.70 3.62
N GLY A 169 17.34 13.85 2.99
CA GLY A 169 18.31 14.93 3.01
C GLY A 169 19.67 14.48 2.49
N GLN A 170 20.71 14.76 3.27
CA GLN A 170 22.10 14.36 2.97
C GLN A 170 22.67 13.36 4.01
N ASN A 171 21.87 12.82 4.89
CA ASN A 171 22.36 12.02 6.02
C ASN A 171 23.08 10.74 5.56
N PHE A 172 22.48 9.98 4.64
CA PHE A 172 23.13 8.81 4.05
C PHE A 172 24.31 9.21 3.15
N ALA A 173 24.21 10.32 2.41
CA ALA A 173 25.31 10.82 1.60
C ALA A 173 26.53 11.19 2.46
N LYS A 174 26.32 11.76 3.64
CA LYS A 174 27.39 12.03 4.62
C LYS A 174 27.98 10.74 5.15
N ALA A 175 27.16 9.78 5.59
CA ALA A 175 27.60 8.52 6.16
C ALA A 175 28.50 7.74 5.17
N PHE A 176 28.14 7.71 3.89
CA PHE A 176 28.85 6.97 2.84
C PHE A 176 29.80 7.82 1.99
N ASP A 177 29.96 9.13 2.29
CA ASP A 177 30.77 10.07 1.51
C ASP A 177 30.37 10.06 0.02
N LEU A 178 29.07 10.15 -0.25
CA LEU A 178 28.50 10.21 -1.60
C LEU A 178 28.48 11.67 -2.07
N THR A 179 29.48 12.06 -2.83
CA THR A 179 29.68 13.40 -3.36
C THR A 179 29.68 13.42 -4.88
N PHE A 180 29.39 14.57 -5.47
CA PHE A 180 29.44 14.83 -6.90
C PHE A 180 30.12 16.16 -7.19
N GLU A 181 30.69 16.32 -8.38
CA GLU A 181 31.23 17.59 -8.86
C GLU A 181 30.07 18.47 -9.38
N LYS A 182 29.96 19.67 -8.83
CA LYS A 182 29.01 20.69 -9.25
C LYS A 182 29.42 21.36 -10.55
N LYS A 183 28.55 22.16 -11.15
CA LYS A 183 28.84 22.92 -12.38
C LYS A 183 29.98 23.93 -12.23
N ASP A 184 30.20 24.40 -11.01
CA ASP A 184 31.28 25.35 -10.67
C ASP A 184 32.61 24.64 -10.34
N GLY A 185 32.70 23.31 -10.48
CA GLY A 185 33.88 22.51 -10.16
C GLY A 185 34.04 22.18 -8.67
N THR A 186 33.20 22.72 -7.78
CA THR A 186 33.24 22.36 -6.35
C THR A 186 32.54 21.01 -6.12
N ARG A 187 32.84 20.36 -5.00
CA ARG A 187 32.15 19.11 -4.60
C ARG A 187 31.01 19.41 -3.65
N GLY A 188 29.92 18.63 -3.82
CA GLY A 188 28.78 18.67 -2.93
C GLY A 188 28.27 17.27 -2.62
N LEU A 189 27.59 17.11 -1.49
CA LEU A 189 26.86 15.89 -1.16
C LEU A 189 25.56 15.83 -1.96
N VAL A 190 25.15 14.63 -2.36
CA VAL A 190 23.84 14.44 -3.01
C VAL A 190 22.71 14.56 -2.00
N TRP A 191 21.54 14.96 -2.48
CA TRP A 191 20.27 14.89 -1.74
C TRP A 191 19.54 13.63 -2.13
N GLN A 192 18.97 12.94 -1.15
CA GLN A 192 18.40 11.61 -1.34
C GLN A 192 16.95 11.56 -0.92
N THR A 193 16.18 10.73 -1.61
CA THR A 193 14.83 10.35 -1.20
C THR A 193 14.66 8.84 -1.28
N SER A 194 13.75 8.30 -0.46
CA SER A 194 13.28 6.93 -0.65
C SER A 194 11.76 6.84 -0.48
N TYR A 195 11.12 5.88 -1.13
CA TYR A 195 9.70 5.64 -0.99
C TYR A 195 9.33 4.20 -1.34
N GLY A 196 8.43 3.61 -0.54
CA GLY A 196 8.13 2.18 -0.57
C GLY A 196 6.66 1.83 -0.39
N ILE A 197 6.26 0.73 -1.05
CA ILE A 197 5.02 -0.01 -0.83
C ILE A 197 5.31 -1.51 -0.82
N SER A 198 4.49 -2.25 -0.10
CA SER A 198 4.66 -3.71 0.03
C SER A 198 3.34 -4.44 -0.20
N GLU A 199 3.33 -5.74 0.03
CA GLU A 199 2.12 -6.57 0.07
C GLU A 199 1.07 -6.11 1.10
N ARG A 200 1.39 -5.13 1.97
CA ARG A 200 0.38 -4.45 2.79
C ARG A 200 -0.72 -3.79 1.96
N ALA A 201 -0.40 -3.33 0.73
CA ALA A 201 -1.41 -2.84 -0.20
C ALA A 201 -2.40 -3.94 -0.61
N ILE A 202 -1.94 -5.19 -0.76
CA ILE A 202 -2.81 -6.35 -1.00
C ILE A 202 -3.66 -6.63 0.25
N ALA A 203 -3.05 -6.61 1.44
CA ALA A 203 -3.78 -6.75 2.70
C ALA A 203 -4.90 -5.71 2.83
N ALA A 204 -4.62 -4.47 2.44
CA ALA A 204 -5.61 -3.39 2.46
C ALA A 204 -6.77 -3.64 1.49
N VAL A 205 -6.51 -4.08 0.24
CA VAL A 205 -7.57 -4.49 -0.70
C VAL A 205 -8.45 -5.59 -0.10
N ILE A 206 -7.83 -6.62 0.49
CA ILE A 206 -8.55 -7.74 1.10
C ILE A 206 -9.41 -7.28 2.27
N ALA A 207 -8.85 -6.47 3.18
CA ALA A 207 -9.53 -6.04 4.39
C ALA A 207 -10.63 -5.00 4.13
N VAL A 208 -10.39 -4.06 3.20
CA VAL A 208 -11.32 -2.96 2.91
C VAL A 208 -12.52 -3.45 2.08
N HIS A 209 -12.31 -4.38 1.15
CA HIS A 209 -13.36 -4.78 0.20
C HIS A 209 -13.91 -6.17 0.45
N GLY A 210 -13.14 -7.09 1.06
CA GLY A 210 -13.57 -8.46 1.31
C GLY A 210 -14.79 -8.57 2.23
N ASP A 211 -15.52 -9.65 2.10
CA ASP A 211 -16.69 -9.98 2.91
C ASP A 211 -16.65 -11.44 3.37
N ASP A 212 -17.68 -11.91 4.08
CA ASP A 212 -17.79 -13.29 4.60
C ASP A 212 -17.83 -14.36 3.49
N ARG A 213 -17.99 -13.97 2.22
CA ARG A 213 -17.98 -14.87 1.06
C ARG A 213 -16.62 -14.97 0.39
N GLY A 214 -15.66 -14.13 0.76
CA GLY A 214 -14.30 -14.13 0.23
C GLY A 214 -13.83 -12.78 -0.29
N LEU A 215 -12.93 -12.81 -1.28
CA LEU A 215 -12.39 -11.59 -1.88
C LEU A 215 -13.44 -10.81 -2.66
N VAL A 216 -13.30 -9.49 -2.68
CA VAL A 216 -13.98 -8.57 -3.60
C VAL A 216 -12.90 -7.71 -4.24
N LEU A 217 -12.62 -7.95 -5.50
CA LEU A 217 -11.50 -7.27 -6.18
C LEU A 217 -12.00 -6.10 -7.03
N PRO A 218 -11.39 -4.91 -6.91
CA PRO A 218 -11.61 -3.85 -7.88
C PRO A 218 -11.32 -4.34 -9.30
N PRO A 219 -12.20 -4.05 -10.28
CA PRO A 219 -12.05 -4.54 -11.65
C PRO A 219 -10.71 -4.22 -12.29
N THR A 220 -10.15 -3.03 -12.02
CA THR A 220 -8.85 -2.60 -12.57
C THR A 220 -7.74 -3.57 -12.25
N ILE A 221 -7.70 -4.14 -11.03
CA ILE A 221 -6.63 -5.02 -10.56
C ILE A 221 -6.98 -6.50 -10.59
N ALA A 222 -8.25 -6.88 -10.76
CA ALA A 222 -8.68 -8.27 -10.76
C ALA A 222 -7.96 -9.05 -11.87
N PRO A 223 -7.24 -10.15 -11.58
CA PRO A 223 -6.58 -10.97 -12.62
C PRO A 223 -7.58 -11.53 -13.64
N ILE A 224 -8.81 -11.76 -13.21
CA ILE A 224 -9.95 -12.17 -14.03
C ILE A 224 -11.07 -11.18 -13.70
N GLN A 225 -11.53 -10.45 -14.71
CA GLN A 225 -12.63 -9.49 -14.57
C GLN A 225 -14.01 -10.15 -14.73
N VAL A 226 -14.06 -11.13 -15.62
CA VAL A 226 -15.30 -11.80 -15.97
C VAL A 226 -15.05 -13.30 -16.02
N VAL A 227 -15.87 -14.06 -15.30
CA VAL A 227 -15.96 -15.51 -15.45
C VAL A 227 -17.27 -15.88 -16.12
N ILE A 228 -17.22 -16.72 -17.15
CA ILE A 228 -18.39 -17.24 -17.84
C ILE A 228 -18.59 -18.69 -17.40
N ILE A 229 -19.77 -19.02 -16.88
CA ILE A 229 -20.11 -20.36 -16.38
C ILE A 229 -21.21 -20.96 -17.23
N PRO A 230 -20.89 -21.97 -18.05
CA PRO A 230 -21.90 -22.72 -18.80
C PRO A 230 -22.73 -23.56 -17.85
N ILE A 231 -24.05 -23.42 -17.93
CA ILE A 231 -25.04 -24.25 -17.24
C ILE A 231 -25.42 -25.39 -18.17
N LEU A 232 -24.59 -26.44 -18.22
CA LEU A 232 -24.74 -27.53 -19.13
C LEU A 232 -26.04 -28.35 -18.85
N TYR A 233 -26.77 -28.68 -19.91
CA TYR A 233 -27.93 -29.51 -19.88
C TYR A 233 -27.90 -30.49 -21.05
N ARG A 234 -28.35 -31.73 -20.80
CA ARG A 234 -28.29 -32.83 -21.77
C ARG A 234 -28.95 -32.44 -23.10
N GLY A 235 -28.19 -32.54 -24.17
CA GLY A 235 -28.63 -32.24 -25.55
C GLY A 235 -28.42 -30.77 -25.98
N PHE A 236 -27.90 -29.89 -25.10
CA PHE A 236 -27.61 -28.49 -25.39
C PHE A 236 -26.16 -28.13 -25.16
N GLU A 237 -25.28 -29.08 -24.77
CA GLU A 237 -23.91 -28.86 -24.33
C GLU A 237 -23.10 -28.04 -25.33
N ASP A 238 -23.08 -28.48 -26.60
CA ASP A 238 -22.28 -27.82 -27.67
C ASP A 238 -22.81 -26.43 -27.96
N GLN A 239 -24.10 -26.20 -27.91
CA GLN A 239 -24.72 -24.90 -28.15
C GLN A 239 -24.38 -23.92 -27.02
N ILE A 240 -24.46 -24.38 -25.75
CA ILE A 240 -24.12 -23.58 -24.58
C ILE A 240 -22.64 -23.22 -24.60
N LEU A 241 -21.76 -24.20 -24.84
CA LEU A 241 -20.31 -23.96 -24.90
C LEU A 241 -19.96 -23.04 -26.06
N GLY A 242 -20.60 -23.20 -27.22
CA GLY A 242 -20.42 -22.32 -28.37
C GLY A 242 -20.82 -20.87 -28.06
N ALA A 243 -21.96 -20.66 -27.38
CA ALA A 243 -22.39 -19.33 -26.96
C ALA A 243 -21.42 -18.71 -25.92
N CYS A 244 -20.97 -19.48 -24.92
CA CYS A 244 -19.97 -19.05 -23.93
C CYS A 244 -18.66 -18.64 -24.62
N GLN A 245 -18.20 -19.43 -25.60
CA GLN A 245 -16.97 -19.14 -26.33
C GLN A 245 -17.09 -17.89 -27.19
N LYS A 246 -18.23 -17.67 -27.83
CA LYS A 246 -18.51 -16.46 -28.61
C LYS A 246 -18.46 -15.23 -27.72
N VAL A 247 -19.19 -15.21 -26.59
CA VAL A 247 -19.19 -14.10 -25.61
C VAL A 247 -17.79 -13.86 -25.07
N SER A 248 -17.05 -14.93 -24.73
CA SER A 248 -15.67 -14.84 -24.26
C SER A 248 -14.77 -14.17 -25.28
N SER A 249 -14.86 -14.58 -26.55
CA SER A 249 -14.02 -14.02 -27.63
C SER A 249 -14.30 -12.54 -27.86
N GLU A 250 -15.57 -12.13 -27.83
CA GLU A 250 -15.97 -10.72 -27.94
C GLU A 250 -15.42 -9.88 -26.79
N LEU A 251 -15.53 -10.36 -25.53
CA LEU A 251 -14.99 -9.67 -24.36
C LEU A 251 -13.46 -9.59 -24.37
N ILE A 252 -12.76 -10.66 -24.74
CA ILE A 252 -11.31 -10.66 -24.87
C ILE A 252 -10.87 -9.67 -25.96
N SER A 253 -11.58 -9.63 -27.09
CA SER A 253 -11.30 -8.68 -28.17
C SER A 253 -11.53 -7.22 -27.76
N ALA A 254 -12.44 -7.00 -26.79
CA ALA A 254 -12.66 -5.69 -26.16
C ALA A 254 -11.63 -5.37 -25.04
N GLY A 255 -10.64 -6.25 -24.77
CA GLY A 255 -9.56 -6.02 -23.84
C GLY A 255 -9.83 -6.50 -22.41
N PHE A 256 -10.90 -7.23 -22.14
CA PHE A 256 -11.21 -7.76 -20.81
C PHE A 256 -10.48 -9.07 -20.53
N ARG A 257 -10.17 -9.31 -19.24
CA ARG A 257 -9.57 -10.54 -18.72
C ARG A 257 -10.69 -11.51 -18.38
N VAL A 258 -10.90 -12.53 -19.25
CA VAL A 258 -12.06 -13.42 -19.22
C VAL A 258 -11.62 -14.87 -19.11
N VAL A 259 -12.38 -15.66 -18.34
CA VAL A 259 -12.23 -17.12 -18.26
C VAL A 259 -13.59 -17.78 -18.45
N VAL A 260 -13.62 -18.85 -19.26
CA VAL A 260 -14.79 -19.76 -19.34
C VAL A 260 -14.52 -20.95 -18.44
N ASP A 261 -15.35 -21.16 -17.41
CA ASP A 261 -15.20 -22.31 -16.51
C ASP A 261 -15.96 -23.52 -17.06
N ASN A 262 -15.32 -24.27 -17.93
CA ASN A 262 -15.84 -25.50 -18.51
C ASN A 262 -15.39 -26.76 -17.76
N ARG A 263 -14.92 -26.67 -16.51
CA ARG A 263 -14.49 -27.83 -15.72
C ARG A 263 -15.59 -28.91 -15.70
N PRO A 264 -15.27 -30.15 -16.15
CA PRO A 264 -16.22 -31.24 -16.13
C PRO A 264 -16.50 -31.71 -14.68
N LYS A 265 -17.65 -32.29 -14.45
CA LYS A 265 -18.03 -32.92 -13.17
C LYS A 265 -18.12 -31.96 -11.96
N ILE A 266 -17.98 -30.66 -12.16
CA ILE A 266 -18.21 -29.65 -11.13
C ILE A 266 -19.58 -29.02 -11.38
N THR A 267 -20.41 -28.98 -10.34
CA THR A 267 -21.75 -28.37 -10.45
C THR A 267 -21.66 -26.85 -10.64
N PRO A 268 -22.61 -26.21 -11.32
CA PRO A 268 -22.64 -24.76 -11.46
C PRO A 268 -22.54 -24.03 -10.11
N GLY A 269 -23.28 -24.50 -9.09
CA GLY A 269 -23.22 -23.92 -7.75
C GLY A 269 -21.84 -23.95 -7.11
N SER A 270 -21.11 -25.07 -7.26
CA SER A 270 -19.72 -25.16 -6.78
C SER A 270 -18.79 -24.21 -7.54
N LYS A 271 -18.99 -24.06 -8.87
CA LYS A 271 -18.23 -23.07 -9.66
C LYS A 271 -18.54 -21.65 -9.22
N PHE A 272 -19.81 -21.33 -8.93
CA PHE A 272 -20.21 -20.01 -8.42
C PHE A 272 -19.45 -19.66 -7.15
N TYR A 273 -19.46 -20.59 -6.19
CA TYR A 273 -18.75 -20.43 -4.92
C TYR A 273 -17.24 -20.28 -5.09
N ASP A 274 -16.61 -21.12 -5.93
CA ASP A 274 -15.16 -21.03 -6.20
C ASP A 274 -14.74 -19.66 -6.74
N TRP A 275 -15.54 -19.06 -7.62
CA TRP A 275 -15.24 -17.75 -8.21
C TRP A 275 -15.64 -16.59 -7.32
N GLU A 276 -16.64 -16.77 -6.47
CA GLU A 276 -17.04 -15.80 -5.45
C GLU A 276 -15.94 -15.64 -4.41
N ILE A 277 -15.38 -16.75 -3.88
CA ILE A 277 -14.22 -16.72 -2.96
C ILE A 277 -13.03 -15.99 -3.58
N LYS A 278 -12.78 -16.20 -4.88
CA LYS A 278 -11.66 -15.55 -5.61
C LYS A 278 -11.90 -14.08 -5.91
N GLY A 279 -13.08 -13.56 -5.64
CA GLY A 279 -13.41 -12.15 -5.80
C GLY A 279 -13.54 -11.67 -7.24
N VAL A 280 -13.87 -12.56 -8.18
CA VAL A 280 -14.05 -12.15 -9.60
C VAL A 280 -15.21 -11.16 -9.69
N PRO A 281 -15.00 -9.96 -10.25
CA PRO A 281 -16.00 -8.88 -10.26
C PRO A 281 -17.33 -9.24 -10.90
N LEU A 282 -17.29 -9.96 -12.03
CA LEU A 282 -18.50 -10.36 -12.77
C LEU A 282 -18.53 -11.85 -13.07
N ARG A 283 -19.68 -12.46 -12.82
CA ARG A 283 -20.01 -13.81 -13.26
C ARG A 283 -21.13 -13.77 -14.29
N LEU A 284 -20.91 -14.36 -15.45
CA LEU A 284 -21.91 -14.56 -16.49
C LEU A 284 -22.35 -16.02 -16.49
N GLU A 285 -23.65 -16.28 -16.51
CA GLU A 285 -24.25 -17.60 -16.55
C GLU A 285 -24.99 -17.74 -17.88
N ILE A 286 -24.76 -18.85 -18.61
CA ILE A 286 -25.44 -19.15 -19.87
C ILE A 286 -25.94 -20.59 -19.81
N GLY A 287 -27.25 -20.78 -19.88
CA GLY A 287 -27.93 -22.09 -19.89
C GLY A 287 -28.93 -22.20 -21.04
N PRO A 288 -29.74 -23.29 -21.09
CA PRO A 288 -30.71 -23.51 -22.16
C PRO A 288 -31.74 -22.39 -22.30
N ARG A 289 -32.24 -21.85 -21.19
CA ARG A 289 -33.23 -20.75 -21.20
C ARG A 289 -32.62 -19.45 -21.70
N ASP A 290 -31.33 -19.24 -21.40
CA ASP A 290 -30.62 -18.06 -21.87
C ASP A 290 -30.37 -18.13 -23.38
N LEU A 291 -30.11 -19.33 -23.92
CA LEU A 291 -30.00 -19.55 -25.38
C LEU A 291 -31.31 -19.25 -26.09
N GLU A 292 -32.44 -19.80 -25.61
CA GLU A 292 -33.76 -19.56 -26.17
C GLU A 292 -34.12 -18.06 -26.19
N ALA A 293 -33.76 -17.35 -25.12
CA ALA A 293 -34.02 -15.92 -24.97
C ALA A 293 -32.94 -15.01 -25.63
N ALA A 294 -31.93 -15.60 -26.26
CA ALA A 294 -30.72 -14.88 -26.73
C ALA A 294 -30.18 -13.93 -25.67
N SER A 295 -29.93 -14.44 -24.46
CA SER A 295 -29.54 -13.65 -23.28
C SER A 295 -28.42 -14.33 -22.48
N PHE A 296 -27.91 -13.64 -21.47
CA PHE A 296 -27.11 -14.21 -20.39
C PHE A 296 -27.53 -13.59 -19.07
N THR A 297 -27.29 -14.31 -18.00
CA THR A 297 -27.47 -13.79 -16.65
C THR A 297 -26.15 -13.31 -16.11
N LEU A 298 -26.10 -12.07 -15.62
CA LEU A 298 -24.94 -11.44 -15.02
C LEU A 298 -25.12 -11.29 -13.52
N VAL A 299 -24.09 -11.60 -12.75
CA VAL A 299 -24.05 -11.42 -11.29
C VAL A 299 -22.86 -10.57 -10.91
N ARG A 300 -23.09 -9.50 -10.19
CA ARG A 300 -22.08 -8.63 -9.62
C ARG A 300 -21.55 -9.21 -8.31
N ARG A 301 -20.21 -9.18 -8.10
CA ARG A 301 -19.62 -9.67 -6.85
C ARG A 301 -19.86 -8.71 -5.68
N ASP A 302 -19.83 -7.40 -5.94
CA ASP A 302 -19.87 -6.34 -4.92
C ASP A 302 -21.26 -6.12 -4.28
N THR A 303 -22.35 -6.48 -5.00
CA THR A 303 -23.74 -6.31 -4.53
C THR A 303 -24.54 -7.60 -4.51
N ALA A 304 -24.01 -8.67 -5.11
CA ALA A 304 -24.73 -9.91 -5.41
C ALA A 304 -25.97 -9.70 -6.31
N GLU A 305 -26.11 -8.54 -6.94
CA GLU A 305 -27.20 -8.25 -7.87
C GLU A 305 -27.13 -9.18 -9.09
N LYS A 306 -28.29 -9.73 -9.44
CA LYS A 306 -28.47 -10.63 -10.58
C LYS A 306 -29.38 -9.99 -11.62
N THR A 307 -28.85 -9.78 -12.83
CA THR A 307 -29.55 -9.11 -13.92
C THR A 307 -29.40 -9.90 -15.21
N THR A 308 -30.46 -9.97 -16.03
CA THR A 308 -30.46 -10.64 -17.35
C THR A 308 -30.22 -9.59 -18.45
N TYR A 309 -29.27 -9.86 -19.32
CA TYR A 309 -28.93 -9.03 -20.48
C TYR A 309 -29.06 -9.83 -21.78
N LYS A 310 -29.37 -9.16 -22.89
CA LYS A 310 -29.33 -9.77 -24.22
C LYS A 310 -27.86 -10.06 -24.62
N LEU A 311 -27.65 -11.10 -25.42
CA LEU A 311 -26.31 -11.49 -25.88
C LEU A 311 -25.56 -10.38 -26.66
N ASP A 312 -26.28 -9.50 -27.33
CA ASP A 312 -25.71 -8.32 -28.01
C ASP A 312 -25.29 -7.18 -27.05
N SER A 313 -25.63 -7.29 -25.78
CA SER A 313 -25.33 -6.29 -24.76
C SER A 313 -23.94 -6.45 -24.13
N VAL A 314 -23.05 -7.27 -24.69
CA VAL A 314 -21.67 -7.48 -24.23
C VAL A 314 -20.89 -6.15 -24.12
N THR A 315 -21.21 -5.18 -24.96
CA THR A 315 -20.63 -3.82 -24.92
C THR A 315 -20.89 -3.08 -23.58
N ARG A 316 -21.89 -3.50 -22.79
CA ARG A 316 -22.19 -2.90 -21.48
C ARG A 316 -21.28 -3.38 -20.35
N ILE A 317 -20.51 -4.44 -20.56
CA ILE A 317 -19.66 -5.03 -19.50
C ILE A 317 -18.67 -3.98 -18.96
N GLY A 318 -18.10 -3.15 -19.82
CA GLY A 318 -17.19 -2.09 -19.40
C GLY A 318 -17.83 -1.09 -18.42
N SER A 319 -19.04 -0.62 -18.73
CA SER A 319 -19.76 0.30 -17.84
C SER A 319 -20.18 -0.33 -16.53
N ILE A 320 -20.49 -1.66 -16.53
CA ILE A 320 -20.82 -2.38 -15.31
C ILE A 320 -19.56 -2.56 -14.43
N LEU A 321 -18.42 -2.89 -15.02
CA LEU A 321 -17.15 -2.96 -14.29
C LEU A 321 -16.78 -1.60 -13.68
N SER A 322 -16.96 -0.50 -14.42
CA SER A 322 -16.76 0.85 -13.86
C SER A 322 -17.71 1.14 -12.70
N ALA A 323 -18.97 0.75 -12.81
CA ALA A 323 -19.94 0.92 -11.74
C ALA A 323 -19.62 0.08 -10.48
N ILE A 324 -18.99 -1.09 -10.63
CA ILE A 324 -18.45 -1.88 -9.50
C ILE A 324 -17.31 -1.09 -8.82
N GLU A 325 -16.38 -0.57 -9.60
CA GLU A 325 -15.22 0.18 -9.09
C GLU A 325 -15.67 1.43 -8.32
N ASP A 326 -16.61 2.20 -8.89
CA ASP A 326 -17.18 3.38 -8.24
C ASP A 326 -17.93 3.04 -6.94
N ASN A 327 -18.66 1.92 -6.91
CA ASN A 327 -19.33 1.44 -5.70
C ASN A 327 -18.32 1.06 -4.61
N LEU A 328 -17.27 0.31 -4.95
CA LEU A 328 -16.22 -0.08 -4.01
C LEU A 328 -15.51 1.16 -3.45
N ARG A 329 -15.13 2.10 -4.31
CA ARG A 329 -14.50 3.36 -3.92
C ARG A 329 -15.39 4.16 -2.98
N THR A 330 -16.66 4.36 -3.37
CA THR A 330 -17.61 5.15 -2.58
C THR A 330 -17.84 4.54 -1.19
N LYS A 331 -18.03 3.22 -1.10
CA LYS A 331 -18.22 2.54 0.18
C LYS A 331 -16.98 2.65 1.07
N ALA A 332 -15.81 2.46 0.50
CA ALA A 332 -14.56 2.51 1.24
C ALA A 332 -14.26 3.91 1.79
N TRP A 333 -14.41 4.94 0.97
CA TRP A 333 -14.24 6.34 1.42
C TRP A 333 -15.29 6.74 2.45
N LYS A 334 -16.56 6.36 2.25
CA LYS A 334 -17.59 6.61 3.25
C LYS A 334 -17.24 5.96 4.60
N TYR A 335 -16.77 4.72 4.60
CA TYR A 335 -16.31 4.06 5.83
C TYR A 335 -15.18 4.84 6.49
N MET A 336 -14.19 5.29 5.72
CA MET A 336 -13.08 6.10 6.21
C MET A 336 -13.56 7.39 6.86
N ASP A 337 -14.43 8.14 6.16
CA ASP A 337 -14.96 9.42 6.63
C ASP A 337 -15.80 9.25 7.90
N ASP A 338 -16.62 8.19 7.98
CA ASP A 338 -17.43 7.87 9.15
C ASP A 338 -16.56 7.48 10.39
N HIS A 339 -15.26 7.14 10.18
CA HIS A 339 -14.31 6.72 11.21
C HIS A 339 -13.18 7.73 11.47
N ILE A 340 -13.32 8.95 10.99
CA ILE A 340 -12.47 10.09 11.37
C ILE A 340 -13.26 11.00 12.28
N HIS A 341 -12.78 11.20 13.51
CA HIS A 341 -13.42 12.00 14.53
C HIS A 341 -12.54 13.17 14.95
N THR A 342 -13.11 14.35 15.07
CA THR A 342 -12.41 15.52 15.60
C THR A 342 -12.83 15.73 17.07
N SER A 343 -11.84 15.87 17.95
CA SER A 343 -12.06 16.09 19.38
C SER A 343 -11.10 17.13 19.92
N ASN A 344 -11.51 17.79 21.01
CA ASN A 344 -10.70 18.73 21.77
C ASN A 344 -10.28 18.18 23.15
N ALA A 345 -10.68 16.94 23.48
CA ALA A 345 -10.42 16.31 24.77
C ALA A 345 -9.82 14.90 24.59
N LEU A 346 -8.84 14.55 25.45
CA LEU A 346 -8.18 13.25 25.40
C LEU A 346 -9.11 12.10 25.80
N GLU A 347 -10.00 12.34 26.78
CA GLU A 347 -10.98 11.35 27.23
C GLU A 347 -11.96 10.98 26.12
N ASP A 348 -12.45 11.97 25.35
CA ASP A 348 -13.34 11.74 24.23
C ASP A 348 -12.62 10.99 23.10
N ALA A 349 -11.38 11.39 22.80
CA ALA A 349 -10.54 10.70 21.84
C ALA A 349 -10.34 9.22 22.22
N LYS A 350 -10.02 8.94 23.48
CA LYS A 350 -9.86 7.58 23.99
C LYS A 350 -11.16 6.78 23.90
N GLN A 351 -12.28 7.37 24.33
CA GLN A 351 -13.59 6.73 24.26
C GLN A 351 -13.98 6.37 22.82
N PHE A 352 -13.78 7.28 21.88
CA PHE A 352 -14.04 7.02 20.46
C PHE A 352 -13.22 5.84 19.94
N LEU A 353 -11.92 5.85 20.20
CA LEU A 353 -11.00 4.77 19.76
C LEU A 353 -11.27 3.43 20.46
N ASP A 354 -11.81 3.44 21.67
CA ASP A 354 -12.18 2.23 22.42
C ASP A 354 -13.47 1.60 21.90
N THR A 355 -14.41 2.41 21.42
CA THR A 355 -15.76 1.95 21.07
C THR A 355 -15.98 1.77 19.58
N ILE A 356 -15.43 2.66 18.76
CA ILE A 356 -15.63 2.70 17.31
C ILE A 356 -14.33 2.33 16.57
N GLY A 357 -13.19 2.83 17.06
CA GLY A 357 -11.92 2.76 16.35
C GLY A 357 -11.80 3.86 15.30
N GLY A 358 -10.75 3.79 14.47
CA GLY A 358 -10.50 4.77 13.42
C GLY A 358 -9.41 5.76 13.77
N ILE A 359 -9.57 7.01 13.33
CA ILE A 359 -8.62 8.11 13.51
C ILE A 359 -9.28 9.22 14.32
N VAL A 360 -8.56 9.76 15.29
CA VAL A 360 -9.00 11.01 15.97
C VAL A 360 -8.02 12.13 15.63
N GLU A 361 -8.58 13.27 15.26
CA GLU A 361 -7.88 14.52 15.02
C GLU A 361 -8.01 15.43 16.24
N LEU A 362 -6.86 15.86 16.79
CA LEU A 362 -6.77 16.69 18.00
C LEU A 362 -6.00 17.98 17.69
N PRO A 363 -6.35 19.13 18.30
CA PRO A 363 -5.53 20.32 18.23
C PRO A 363 -4.22 20.10 19.00
N TRP A 364 -3.09 20.51 18.39
CA TRP A 364 -1.75 20.25 18.95
C TRP A 364 -0.87 21.50 18.88
N CYS A 365 -0.09 21.73 19.94
CA CYS A 365 0.83 22.87 20.01
C CYS A 365 2.15 22.69 19.22
N GLY A 366 2.34 21.52 18.56
CA GLY A 366 3.56 21.22 17.79
C GLY A 366 4.75 20.71 18.61
N THR A 367 4.63 20.52 19.94
CA THR A 367 5.76 20.04 20.74
C THR A 367 5.77 18.52 20.90
N ASP A 368 6.96 17.90 20.76
CA ASP A 368 7.14 16.45 20.93
C ASP A 368 6.63 15.94 22.29
N ALA A 369 6.90 16.71 23.34
CA ALA A 369 6.46 16.34 24.70
C ALA A 369 4.94 16.17 24.78
N CYS A 370 4.15 17.07 24.18
CA CYS A 370 2.71 16.94 24.13
C CYS A 370 2.26 15.81 23.22
N GLY A 371 2.88 15.61 22.06
CA GLY A 371 2.55 14.51 21.17
C GLY A 371 2.75 13.14 21.81
N ARG A 372 3.89 12.91 22.46
CA ARG A 372 4.17 11.67 23.23
C ARG A 372 3.23 11.48 24.42
N ARG A 373 2.82 12.59 25.06
CA ARG A 373 1.83 12.54 26.12
C ARG A 373 0.46 12.14 25.60
N ILE A 374 0.04 12.64 24.42
CA ILE A 374 -1.20 12.21 23.75
C ILE A 374 -1.14 10.68 23.50
N GLU A 375 -0.04 10.17 22.93
CA GLU A 375 0.13 8.72 22.73
C GLU A 375 -0.07 7.92 24.01
N ALA A 376 0.54 8.37 25.11
CA ALA A 376 0.49 7.67 26.38
C ALA A 376 -0.90 7.71 27.05
N GLU A 377 -1.55 8.88 27.08
CA GLU A 377 -2.84 9.05 27.75
C GLU A 377 -4.00 8.43 26.97
N VAL A 378 -3.96 8.50 25.63
CA VAL A 378 -4.98 7.90 24.75
C VAL A 378 -4.67 6.41 24.45
N GLU A 379 -3.50 5.90 24.82
CA GLU A 379 -3.04 4.53 24.56
C GLU A 379 -3.06 4.18 23.06
N THR A 380 -2.50 5.06 22.24
CA THR A 380 -2.52 4.99 20.78
C THR A 380 -1.14 5.19 20.16
N ARG A 381 -1.12 5.41 18.84
CA ARG A 381 0.03 5.94 18.09
C ARG A 381 -0.34 7.26 17.43
N VAL A 382 0.58 8.19 17.42
CA VAL A 382 0.49 9.40 16.61
C VAL A 382 0.78 9.03 15.16
N LEU A 383 -0.17 9.30 14.26
CA LEU A 383 0.03 9.15 12.82
C LEU A 383 0.71 10.38 12.20
N GLY A 384 0.73 11.52 12.89
CA GLY A 384 1.33 12.76 12.44
C GLY A 384 0.35 13.87 12.13
N THR A 385 0.84 14.88 11.41
CA THR A 385 0.05 16.02 10.95
C THR A 385 -0.46 15.81 9.52
N PRO A 386 -1.69 16.25 9.18
CA PRO A 386 -2.18 16.18 7.81
C PRO A 386 -1.24 16.83 6.79
N LEU A 387 -0.98 16.16 5.66
CA LEU A 387 -0.13 16.69 4.58
C LEU A 387 -0.74 17.94 3.93
N ASP A 388 -2.04 17.97 3.80
CA ASP A 388 -2.85 19.01 3.14
C ASP A 388 -2.93 20.32 3.93
N GLY A 389 -2.08 20.48 4.96
CA GLY A 389 -1.94 21.70 5.76
C GLY A 389 -3.25 22.12 6.46
N GLY A 390 -4.23 21.35 6.27
CA GLY A 390 -5.66 21.38 6.47
C GLY A 390 -6.21 22.40 7.37
N HIS A 391 -7.12 22.08 8.04
CA HIS A 391 -8.09 22.87 8.75
C HIS A 391 -7.43 23.97 9.63
N GLU A 392 -7.95 25.19 9.58
CA GLU A 392 -7.64 26.19 10.59
C GLU A 392 -7.71 25.52 11.96
N VAL A 393 -6.60 25.56 12.68
CA VAL A 393 -6.49 24.89 13.98
C VAL A 393 -7.10 25.78 15.01
N ASP A 394 -8.42 25.66 15.22
CA ASP A 394 -9.09 26.30 16.33
C ASP A 394 -8.90 25.49 17.61
N GLY A 395 -8.58 26.18 18.69
CA GLY A 395 -8.52 25.56 20.02
C GLY A 395 -7.16 25.60 20.67
N VAL A 396 -7.06 24.81 21.74
CA VAL A 396 -5.86 24.69 22.58
C VAL A 396 -5.42 23.23 22.64
N CYS A 397 -4.13 23.02 22.78
CA CYS A 397 -3.56 21.69 22.96
C CYS A 397 -4.13 21.06 24.24
N PRO A 398 -4.77 19.87 24.17
CA PRO A 398 -5.40 19.24 25.34
C PRO A 398 -4.41 18.81 26.42
N CYS A 399 -3.11 18.79 26.11
CA CYS A 399 -2.06 18.46 27.10
C CYS A 399 -1.54 19.66 27.90
N CYS A 400 -1.35 20.82 27.26
CA CYS A 400 -0.68 21.95 27.89
C CYS A 400 -1.52 23.24 27.93
N GLY A 401 -2.69 23.27 27.29
CA GLY A 401 -3.56 24.44 27.24
C GLY A 401 -3.05 25.60 26.37
N GLN A 402 -1.89 25.45 25.72
CA GLN A 402 -1.38 26.46 24.79
C GLN A 402 -2.16 26.45 23.48
N LYS A 403 -2.16 27.58 22.77
CA LYS A 403 -2.78 27.67 21.43
C LYS A 403 -2.24 26.57 20.53
N ALA A 404 -3.13 25.85 19.89
CA ALA A 404 -2.78 24.86 18.90
C ALA A 404 -2.23 25.54 17.63
N THR A 405 -1.23 24.91 17.03
CA THR A 405 -0.61 25.34 15.78
C THR A 405 -0.77 24.29 14.66
N HIS A 406 -1.14 23.08 15.05
CA HIS A 406 -1.30 21.94 14.16
C HIS A 406 -2.46 21.07 14.61
N VAL A 407 -3.00 20.28 13.69
CA VAL A 407 -3.80 19.09 13.99
C VAL A 407 -2.86 17.90 14.09
N ILE A 408 -3.06 17.04 15.09
CA ILE A 408 -2.36 15.76 15.20
C ILE A 408 -3.37 14.62 15.06
N ARG A 409 -3.05 13.63 14.24
CA ARG A 409 -3.82 12.41 14.05
C ARG A 409 -3.33 11.31 14.95
N VAL A 410 -4.24 10.64 15.64
CA VAL A 410 -3.95 9.48 16.47
C VAL A 410 -4.84 8.31 16.10
N ALA A 411 -4.31 7.10 16.20
CA ALA A 411 -5.06 5.87 15.92
C ALA A 411 -4.43 4.67 16.62
N ARG A 412 -5.20 3.59 16.78
CA ARG A 412 -4.66 2.29 17.10
C ARG A 412 -4.12 1.65 15.83
N THR A 413 -2.89 1.14 15.87
CA THR A 413 -2.21 0.58 14.70
C THR A 413 -1.95 -0.92 14.88
N TYR A 414 -1.68 -1.59 13.75
CA TYR A 414 -1.21 -2.97 13.73
C TYR A 414 0.25 -3.13 14.16
#